data_5d587c35c9cdab514a9e77026c16f98c
#
_entry.id   5d587c35c9cdab514a9e77026c16f98c
#
_cell.length_a   1.000
_cell.length_b   1.000
_cell.length_c   1.000
_cell.angle_alpha   90.00
_cell.angle_beta   90.00
_cell.angle_gamma   90.00
#
_symmetry.space_group_name_H-M   'P 1'
#
loop_
_entity.id
_entity.type
_entity.pdbx_description
1 polymer ?
#
loop_
_entity_poly.entity_id
_entity_poly.type
_entity_poly.pdbx_seq_one_letter_code
_entity_poly.pdbx_strand_id
1 'polypeptide(L)'
;MSNDLLGSMYNDFFGPGSGGDGKPPVFEKSGVKERKERKETKENESGSASASEDDKLKQANEALNEAKALFGNAPEPAKEPEEKEPETDPMDDLNELIGLSTIKDDVKELTDFVKVQKLRKDSGMKSVPVSLHLVFTGNPGTGKTTVARIIARIYKQIGVLSKGQLIEVDRSGLVAGYVGQTALKTQDKINKALGGVLFIDEAYSLSQDNDNFGQEAIDTILKAMEDHRDDLVVIVAGYTDPMEKFIGSNPGLKSRFNKYIEFPDYTVDELESIFDMNCKKYEYTVEEDAKKHIRELIAARRNERLENFANAREVRNIFEEIVTNQARRIAGIENPSEEDIKLIKSEDLLS
;
A
#
# COMPACT_ATOMS: atom_id res chain seq x y z
N MET A 1 34.98 20.84 9.66
CA MET A 1 34.68 19.57 8.98
C MET A 1 33.85 18.74 9.94
N SER A 2 32.56 19.01 10.08
CA SER A 2 31.73 18.27 11.04
C SER A 2 30.23 18.59 10.87
N ASN A 3 29.73 18.59 9.62
CA ASN A 3 28.31 18.82 9.38
C ASN A 3 27.62 17.79 8.46
N ASP A 4 28.31 16.67 8.13
CA ASP A 4 27.78 15.72 7.13
C ASP A 4 27.27 14.41 7.73
N LEU A 5 27.56 14.12 9.00
CA LEU A 5 27.15 12.87 9.65
C LEU A 5 25.66 12.86 10.04
N LEU A 6 25.12 14.01 10.46
CA LEU A 6 23.70 14.13 10.85
C LEU A 6 22.76 14.08 9.64
N GLY A 7 23.19 14.62 8.50
CA GLY A 7 22.41 14.58 7.25
C GLY A 7 22.35 13.15 6.65
N SER A 8 23.42 12.37 6.77
CA SER A 8 23.46 10.98 6.32
C SER A 8 22.57 10.08 7.20
N MET A 9 22.62 10.25 8.51
CA MET A 9 21.75 9.48 9.44
C MET A 9 20.27 9.80 9.27
N TYR A 10 19.93 11.04 8.89
CA TYR A 10 18.54 11.45 8.66
C TYR A 10 17.94 10.77 7.40
N ASN A 11 18.71 10.68 6.31
CA ASN A 11 18.26 10.04 5.07
C ASN A 11 18.15 8.52 5.17
N ASP A 12 19.00 7.86 5.96
CA ASP A 12 18.93 6.41 6.19
C ASP A 12 17.77 6.01 7.11
N PHE A 13 17.29 6.93 7.96
CA PHE A 13 16.22 6.65 8.92
C PHE A 13 14.83 7.08 8.46
N PHE A 14 14.70 8.12 7.61
CA PHE A 14 13.42 8.78 7.35
C PHE A 14 12.99 8.81 5.88
N GLY A 15 13.76 8.37 4.91
CA GLY A 15 13.43 8.41 3.47
C GLY A 15 13.05 9.83 2.97
N PRO A 16 13.02 10.12 1.68
CA PRO A 16 12.81 11.48 1.19
C PRO A 16 11.38 11.95 1.47
N GLY A 17 11.23 12.78 2.50
CA GLY A 17 9.99 13.49 2.84
C GLY A 17 9.71 14.60 1.84
N SER A 18 8.52 14.58 1.23
CA SER A 18 7.97 15.65 0.42
C SER A 18 7.58 16.85 1.29
N GLY A 19 8.33 17.94 1.19
CA GLY A 19 7.95 19.22 1.74
C GLY A 19 8.68 20.34 1.04
N GLY A 20 7.95 21.21 0.31
CA GLY A 20 8.52 22.40 -0.28
C GLY A 20 7.56 23.14 -1.20
N ASP A 21 6.95 24.20 -0.68
CA ASP A 21 6.19 25.20 -1.43
C ASP A 21 7.02 25.77 -2.59
N GLY A 22 6.57 25.53 -3.82
CA GLY A 22 7.11 26.12 -5.02
C GLY A 22 6.00 26.48 -6.00
N LYS A 23 5.68 27.79 -6.11
CA LYS A 23 4.77 28.33 -7.12
C LYS A 23 5.22 27.91 -8.52
N PRO A 24 4.30 27.59 -9.45
CA PRO A 24 4.63 27.22 -10.81
C PRO A 24 5.10 28.45 -11.61
N PRO A 25 6.08 28.30 -12.54
CA PRO A 25 6.48 29.36 -13.43
C PRO A 25 5.42 29.60 -14.51
N VAL A 26 5.12 30.88 -14.71
CA VAL A 26 4.24 31.40 -15.77
C VAL A 26 4.99 31.30 -17.10
N PHE A 27 4.49 30.54 -18.07
CA PHE A 27 4.97 30.60 -19.45
C PHE A 27 4.10 31.56 -20.26
N GLU A 28 4.73 32.64 -20.73
CA GLU A 28 4.17 33.59 -21.71
C GLU A 28 3.97 32.92 -23.07
N LYS A 29 2.81 33.20 -23.66
CA LYS A 29 2.48 32.83 -25.04
C LYS A 29 3.23 33.77 -26.00
N SER A 30 4.00 33.25 -26.93
CA SER A 30 4.45 34.00 -28.10
C SER A 30 4.13 33.25 -29.40
N GLY A 31 3.25 33.88 -30.17
CA GLY A 31 3.38 34.11 -31.62
C GLY A 31 3.12 32.96 -32.59
N VAL A 32 1.87 32.93 -33.03
CA VAL A 32 1.44 32.34 -34.33
C VAL A 32 2.15 33.02 -35.49
N LYS A 33 2.72 32.26 -36.41
CA LYS A 33 2.91 32.67 -37.82
C LYS A 33 2.61 31.51 -38.76
N GLU A 34 1.48 31.70 -39.46
CA GLU A 34 1.14 31.01 -40.71
C GLU A 34 2.23 31.14 -41.75
N ARG A 35 2.48 30.08 -42.53
CA ARG A 35 2.97 30.23 -43.90
C ARG A 35 2.43 29.15 -44.81
N LYS A 36 1.84 29.66 -45.87
CA LYS A 36 1.12 29.05 -47.00
C LYS A 36 1.89 28.00 -47.80
N GLU A 37 1.05 27.18 -48.40
CA GLU A 37 1.20 26.28 -49.57
C GLU A 37 2.29 26.62 -50.62
N ARG A 38 2.92 25.59 -51.15
CA ARG A 38 3.28 25.53 -52.58
C ARG A 38 3.28 24.08 -53.09
N LYS A 39 2.62 23.96 -54.27
CA LYS A 39 2.35 22.77 -55.07
C LYS A 39 3.57 22.16 -55.73
N GLU A 40 3.46 20.83 -55.95
CA GLU A 40 3.83 20.02 -57.10
C GLU A 40 5.17 20.24 -57.84
N THR A 41 5.96 19.17 -57.94
CA THR A 41 6.41 18.58 -59.22
C THR A 41 6.89 17.15 -59.06
N LYS A 42 6.63 16.38 -60.13
CA LYS A 42 6.76 14.95 -60.36
C LYS A 42 8.20 14.46 -60.59
N GLU A 43 8.32 13.12 -60.39
CA GLU A 43 9.18 12.14 -61.15
C GLU A 43 10.65 12.06 -60.72
N ASN A 44 11.12 10.93 -60.18
CA ASN A 44 11.62 9.78 -60.93
C ASN A 44 12.03 8.62 -59.99
N GLU A 45 11.85 7.44 -60.54
CA GLU A 45 12.14 6.10 -60.06
C GLU A 45 13.59 5.88 -59.65
N SER A 46 13.83 5.10 -58.58
CA SER A 46 14.75 3.95 -58.65
C SER A 46 14.57 3.10 -57.39
N GLY A 47 14.46 1.79 -57.63
CA GLY A 47 14.09 0.76 -56.70
C GLY A 47 15.02 0.60 -55.47
N SER A 48 14.42 0.27 -54.36
CA SER A 48 15.08 -0.48 -53.31
C SER A 48 14.11 -1.55 -52.80
N ALA A 49 14.57 -2.79 -52.85
CA ALA A 49 13.89 -4.00 -52.49
C ALA A 49 13.29 -3.89 -51.08
N SER A 50 12.00 -4.24 -50.94
CA SER A 50 11.35 -4.43 -49.66
C SER A 50 11.99 -5.63 -48.95
N ALA A 51 12.78 -5.37 -47.95
CA ALA A 51 13.22 -6.40 -46.99
C ALA A 51 11.99 -7.06 -46.38
N SER A 52 11.93 -8.38 -46.40
CA SER A 52 10.84 -9.16 -45.85
C SER A 52 10.73 -8.92 -44.35
N GLU A 53 9.55 -9.12 -43.76
CA GLU A 53 9.34 -8.98 -42.28
C GLU A 53 10.34 -9.87 -41.52
N ASP A 54 10.71 -11.03 -42.08
CA ASP A 54 11.70 -11.94 -41.49
C ASP A 54 13.13 -11.34 -41.49
N ASP A 55 13.51 -10.54 -42.48
CA ASP A 55 14.82 -9.87 -42.51
C ASP A 55 14.88 -8.72 -41.49
N LYS A 56 13.78 -8.01 -41.29
CA LYS A 56 13.66 -6.98 -40.22
C LYS A 56 13.72 -7.58 -38.83
N LEU A 57 13.09 -8.75 -38.63
CA LEU A 57 13.12 -9.48 -37.37
C LEU A 57 14.51 -10.02 -37.03
N LYS A 58 15.26 -10.51 -38.07
CA LYS A 58 16.65 -10.93 -37.89
C LYS A 58 17.57 -9.77 -37.52
N GLN A 59 17.47 -8.64 -38.22
CA GLN A 59 18.26 -7.44 -37.91
C GLN A 59 17.95 -6.88 -36.50
N ALA A 60 16.68 -6.91 -36.06
CA ALA A 60 16.30 -6.51 -34.73
C ALA A 60 16.87 -7.45 -33.64
N ASN A 61 16.87 -8.75 -33.87
CA ASN A 61 17.46 -9.74 -32.98
C ASN A 61 18.99 -9.66 -32.92
N GLU A 62 19.67 -9.40 -34.06
CA GLU A 62 21.12 -9.18 -34.09
C GLU A 62 21.50 -7.91 -33.33
N ALA A 63 20.81 -6.79 -33.54
CA ALA A 63 21.03 -5.55 -32.83
C ALA A 63 20.76 -5.71 -31.29
N LEU A 64 19.76 -6.50 -30.91
CA LEU A 64 19.47 -6.81 -29.48
C LEU A 64 20.59 -7.66 -28.86
N ASN A 65 21.16 -8.62 -29.62
CA ASN A 65 22.25 -9.44 -29.14
C ASN A 65 23.58 -8.64 -29.07
N GLU A 66 23.84 -7.72 -30.00
CA GLU A 66 24.97 -6.80 -29.91
C GLU A 66 24.83 -5.83 -28.75
N ALA A 67 23.63 -5.30 -28.48
CA ALA A 67 23.38 -4.46 -27.33
C ALA A 67 23.60 -5.23 -26.03
N LYS A 68 23.16 -6.49 -25.92
CA LYS A 68 23.42 -7.36 -24.77
C LYS A 68 24.91 -7.67 -24.56
N ALA A 69 25.68 -7.80 -25.67
CA ALA A 69 27.11 -8.04 -25.60
C ALA A 69 27.92 -6.79 -25.17
N LEU A 70 27.44 -5.59 -25.53
CA LEU A 70 28.10 -4.32 -25.24
C LEU A 70 27.78 -3.79 -23.81
N PHE A 71 26.56 -4.03 -23.32
CA PHE A 71 26.10 -3.49 -22.01
C PHE A 71 26.12 -4.50 -20.87
N GLY A 72 26.54 -5.74 -21.12
CA GLY A 72 26.41 -6.82 -20.16
C GLY A 72 24.94 -7.14 -19.87
N ASN A 73 24.64 -8.29 -19.29
CA ASN A 73 23.31 -8.53 -18.74
C ASN A 73 23.02 -7.43 -17.73
N ALA A 74 21.98 -6.63 -17.95
CA ALA A 74 21.47 -5.75 -16.91
C ALA A 74 21.33 -6.61 -15.64
N PRO A 75 21.80 -6.14 -14.46
CA PRO A 75 21.61 -6.90 -13.25
C PRO A 75 20.12 -7.24 -13.17
N GLU A 76 19.80 -8.53 -12.99
CA GLU A 76 18.44 -8.92 -12.67
C GLU A 76 17.97 -8.00 -11.54
N PRO A 77 16.75 -7.44 -11.62
CA PRO A 77 16.24 -6.61 -10.52
C PRO A 77 16.43 -7.43 -9.24
N ALA A 78 17.15 -6.85 -8.28
CA ALA A 78 17.39 -7.48 -7.01
C ALA A 78 16.04 -8.02 -6.51
N LYS A 79 15.94 -9.33 -6.23
CA LYS A 79 14.75 -9.89 -5.59
C LYS A 79 14.53 -9.05 -4.35
N GLU A 80 13.36 -8.41 -4.28
CA GLU A 80 12.93 -7.76 -3.05
C GLU A 80 13.14 -8.78 -1.93
N PRO A 81 13.74 -8.41 -0.80
CA PRO A 81 13.97 -9.34 0.29
C PRO A 81 12.63 -9.98 0.65
N GLU A 82 12.53 -11.30 0.52
CA GLU A 82 11.38 -12.04 1.00
C GLU A 82 11.27 -11.73 2.50
N GLU A 83 10.28 -10.92 2.88
CA GLU A 83 9.96 -10.71 4.30
C GLU A 83 9.70 -12.11 4.88
N LYS A 84 10.57 -12.54 5.79
CA LYS A 84 10.37 -13.81 6.49
C LYS A 84 9.03 -13.74 7.20
N GLU A 85 8.13 -14.66 6.86
CA GLU A 85 6.85 -14.77 7.57
C GLU A 85 7.13 -14.94 9.07
N PRO A 86 6.41 -14.21 9.94
CA PRO A 86 6.51 -14.43 11.38
C PRO A 86 6.17 -15.90 11.70
N GLU A 87 6.92 -16.53 12.56
CA GLU A 87 6.69 -17.92 12.99
C GLU A 87 5.49 -18.08 13.95
N THR A 88 4.82 -16.97 14.29
CA THR A 88 3.67 -16.90 15.21
C THR A 88 2.37 -17.39 14.58
N ASP A 89 1.44 -17.91 15.40
CA ASP A 89 0.07 -18.23 14.95
C ASP A 89 -0.65 -16.92 14.55
N PRO A 90 -1.17 -16.82 13.30
CA PRO A 90 -1.82 -15.60 12.86
C PRO A 90 -3.10 -15.26 13.64
N MET A 91 -3.75 -16.22 14.32
CA MET A 91 -4.87 -15.93 15.21
C MET A 91 -4.41 -15.29 16.52
N ASP A 92 -3.23 -15.67 17.01
CA ASP A 92 -2.63 -15.03 18.19
C ASP A 92 -2.20 -13.60 17.85
N ASP A 93 -1.56 -13.39 16.69
CA ASP A 93 -1.21 -12.04 16.19
C ASP A 93 -2.45 -11.14 16.07
N LEU A 94 -3.58 -11.68 15.59
CA LEU A 94 -4.85 -10.95 15.52
C LEU A 94 -5.35 -10.55 16.93
N ASN A 95 -5.26 -11.48 17.90
CA ASN A 95 -5.71 -11.25 19.26
C ASN A 95 -4.84 -10.23 20.00
N GLU A 96 -3.55 -10.16 19.69
CA GLU A 96 -2.59 -9.19 20.27
C GLU A 96 -2.79 -7.76 19.76
N LEU A 97 -3.50 -7.55 18.64
CA LEU A 97 -3.80 -6.19 18.17
C LEU A 97 -4.57 -5.41 19.23
N ILE A 98 -4.19 -4.15 19.41
CA ILE A 98 -4.88 -3.24 20.34
C ILE A 98 -6.26 -2.91 19.78
N GLY A 99 -7.29 -2.99 20.62
CA GLY A 99 -8.68 -2.72 20.26
C GLY A 99 -9.21 -3.69 19.20
N LEU A 100 -9.97 -3.16 18.23
CA LEU A 100 -10.50 -3.88 17.07
C LEU A 100 -11.37 -5.12 17.44
N SER A 101 -12.09 -5.09 18.56
CA SER A 101 -12.86 -6.23 19.07
C SER A 101 -13.84 -6.78 18.04
N THR A 102 -14.64 -5.91 17.42
CA THR A 102 -15.61 -6.27 16.37
C THR A 102 -14.92 -6.96 15.20
N ILE A 103 -13.77 -6.43 14.77
CA ILE A 103 -13.01 -6.99 13.63
C ILE A 103 -12.45 -8.36 13.98
N LYS A 104 -11.98 -8.56 15.22
CA LYS A 104 -11.49 -9.87 15.69
C LYS A 104 -12.60 -10.92 15.63
N ASP A 105 -13.81 -10.54 16.03
CA ASP A 105 -14.99 -11.40 16.00
C ASP A 105 -15.40 -11.69 14.55
N ASP A 106 -15.45 -10.69 13.67
CA ASP A 106 -15.76 -10.84 12.23
C ASP A 106 -14.77 -11.74 11.52
N VAL A 107 -13.46 -11.59 11.77
CA VAL A 107 -12.41 -12.43 11.18
C VAL A 107 -12.50 -13.86 11.70
N LYS A 108 -12.82 -14.06 12.98
CA LYS A 108 -13.00 -15.38 13.56
C LYS A 108 -14.21 -16.09 12.96
N GLU A 109 -15.36 -15.41 12.88
CA GLU A 109 -16.57 -15.96 12.26
C GLU A 109 -16.33 -16.35 10.80
N LEU A 110 -15.67 -15.45 10.04
CA LEU A 110 -15.30 -15.71 8.66
C LEU A 110 -14.38 -16.92 8.54
N THR A 111 -13.37 -17.02 9.42
CA THR A 111 -12.42 -18.13 9.46
C THR A 111 -13.12 -19.46 9.73
N ASP A 112 -14.00 -19.52 10.73
CA ASP A 112 -14.74 -20.72 11.10
C ASP A 112 -15.70 -21.15 9.98
N PHE A 113 -16.38 -20.22 9.34
CA PHE A 113 -17.21 -20.49 8.19
C PHE A 113 -16.41 -21.10 7.04
N VAL A 114 -15.27 -20.52 6.69
CA VAL A 114 -14.39 -20.99 5.59
C VAL A 114 -13.82 -22.37 5.92
N LYS A 115 -13.39 -22.61 7.15
CA LYS A 115 -12.95 -23.95 7.63
C LYS A 115 -14.02 -25.01 7.40
N VAL A 116 -15.27 -24.72 7.78
CA VAL A 116 -16.39 -25.66 7.60
C VAL A 116 -16.67 -25.91 6.12
N GLN A 117 -16.67 -24.87 5.27
CA GLN A 117 -16.88 -25.07 3.81
C GLN A 117 -15.76 -25.93 3.19
N LYS A 118 -14.52 -25.74 3.63
CA LYS A 118 -13.40 -26.60 3.20
C LYS A 118 -13.59 -28.04 3.64
N LEU A 119 -13.91 -28.28 4.91
CA LEU A 119 -14.17 -29.62 5.41
C LEU A 119 -15.31 -30.34 4.62
N ARG A 120 -16.36 -29.62 4.22
CA ARG A 120 -17.44 -30.15 3.36
C ARG A 120 -16.91 -30.53 1.98
N LYS A 121 -16.08 -29.68 1.36
CA LYS A 121 -15.44 -29.94 0.05
C LYS A 121 -14.54 -31.17 0.12
N ASP A 122 -13.67 -31.24 1.14
CA ASP A 122 -12.75 -32.38 1.35
C ASP A 122 -13.45 -33.68 1.64
N SER A 123 -14.66 -33.64 2.24
CA SER A 123 -15.54 -34.80 2.49
C SER A 123 -16.41 -35.14 1.29
N GLY A 124 -16.20 -34.54 0.10
CA GLY A 124 -17.00 -34.81 -1.10
C GLY A 124 -18.43 -34.26 -1.06
N MET A 125 -18.78 -33.44 -0.08
CA MET A 125 -20.08 -32.78 0.00
C MET A 125 -20.14 -31.54 -0.87
N LYS A 126 -21.33 -31.14 -1.33
CA LYS A 126 -21.53 -29.87 -2.02
C LYS A 126 -21.25 -28.73 -1.04
N SER A 127 -20.29 -27.89 -1.36
CA SER A 127 -20.01 -26.64 -0.65
C SER A 127 -20.78 -25.47 -1.29
N VAL A 128 -21.17 -24.51 -0.48
CA VAL A 128 -21.73 -23.25 -1.00
C VAL A 128 -20.61 -22.44 -1.61
N PRO A 129 -20.74 -21.94 -2.85
CA PRO A 129 -19.74 -21.04 -3.41
C PRO A 129 -19.72 -19.75 -2.57
N VAL A 130 -18.57 -19.45 -1.97
CA VAL A 130 -18.38 -18.28 -1.12
C VAL A 130 -17.38 -17.35 -1.76
N SER A 131 -17.75 -16.09 -1.90
CA SER A 131 -16.78 -15.03 -2.21
C SER A 131 -15.97 -14.72 -0.96
N LEU A 132 -14.65 -14.85 -1.06
CA LEU A 132 -13.70 -14.54 0.02
C LEU A 132 -13.12 -13.12 -0.11
N HIS A 133 -13.56 -12.37 -1.12
CA HIS A 133 -13.14 -11.00 -1.33
C HIS A 133 -13.80 -10.07 -0.29
N LEU A 134 -13.05 -9.09 0.20
CA LEU A 134 -13.45 -8.24 1.32
C LEU A 134 -13.39 -6.76 0.94
N VAL A 135 -14.26 -5.98 1.55
CA VAL A 135 -14.21 -4.52 1.54
C VAL A 135 -13.85 -4.04 2.94
N PHE A 136 -12.75 -3.30 3.06
CA PHE A 136 -12.31 -2.68 4.30
C PHE A 136 -12.62 -1.19 4.26
N THR A 137 -13.41 -0.72 5.19
CA THR A 137 -13.79 0.71 5.28
C THR A 137 -13.31 1.31 6.60
N GLY A 138 -13.02 2.60 6.60
CA GLY A 138 -12.61 3.34 7.78
C GLY A 138 -11.46 4.32 7.54
N ASN A 139 -11.16 5.13 8.55
CA ASN A 139 -10.15 6.18 8.50
C ASN A 139 -8.71 5.62 8.39
N PRO A 140 -7.71 6.46 8.00
CA PRO A 140 -6.32 6.03 7.93
C PRO A 140 -5.78 5.59 9.30
N GLY A 141 -4.81 4.68 9.29
CA GLY A 141 -4.13 4.26 10.52
C GLY A 141 -4.97 3.41 11.48
N THR A 142 -6.12 2.88 11.04
CA THR A 142 -6.98 1.99 11.83
C THR A 142 -6.59 0.50 11.76
N GLY A 143 -5.49 0.16 11.04
CA GLY A 143 -4.96 -1.20 11.01
C GLY A 143 -5.41 -2.06 9.82
N LYS A 144 -6.06 -1.50 8.78
CA LYS A 144 -6.58 -2.24 7.61
C LYS A 144 -5.54 -3.14 6.96
N THR A 145 -4.37 -2.63 6.59
CA THR A 145 -3.29 -3.41 5.95
C THR A 145 -2.75 -4.49 6.88
N THR A 146 -2.63 -4.20 8.19
CA THR A 146 -2.17 -5.17 9.20
C THR A 146 -3.12 -6.35 9.30
N VAL A 147 -4.42 -6.09 9.41
CA VAL A 147 -5.45 -7.14 9.46
C VAL A 147 -5.51 -7.92 8.14
N ALA A 148 -5.37 -7.26 6.98
CA ALA A 148 -5.32 -7.94 5.68
C ALA A 148 -4.14 -8.93 5.59
N ARG A 149 -2.96 -8.57 6.12
CA ARG A 149 -1.78 -9.44 6.19
C ARG A 149 -2.02 -10.64 7.10
N ILE A 150 -2.67 -10.44 8.23
CA ILE A 150 -3.04 -11.53 9.14
C ILE A 150 -4.06 -12.47 8.49
N ILE A 151 -5.09 -11.95 7.82
CA ILE A 151 -6.08 -12.75 7.09
C ILE A 151 -5.41 -13.59 5.99
N ALA A 152 -4.45 -13.05 5.25
CA ALA A 152 -3.72 -13.80 4.23
C ALA A 152 -2.99 -15.02 4.84
N ARG A 153 -2.38 -14.87 5.99
CA ARG A 153 -1.72 -15.95 6.76
C ARG A 153 -2.73 -16.95 7.32
N ILE A 154 -3.88 -16.49 7.84
CA ILE A 154 -4.97 -17.36 8.29
C ILE A 154 -5.48 -18.23 7.13
N TYR A 155 -5.74 -17.64 5.96
CA TYR A 155 -6.22 -18.35 4.79
C TYR A 155 -5.21 -19.38 4.26
N LYS A 156 -3.91 -19.10 4.35
CA LYS A 156 -2.86 -20.07 4.10
C LYS A 156 -2.91 -21.23 5.12
N GLN A 157 -2.96 -20.92 6.42
CA GLN A 157 -2.98 -21.92 7.50
C GLN A 157 -4.15 -22.89 7.37
N ILE A 158 -5.34 -22.40 7.02
CA ILE A 158 -6.52 -23.25 6.78
C ILE A 158 -6.54 -23.88 5.37
N GLY A 159 -5.52 -23.59 4.55
CA GLY A 159 -5.32 -24.18 3.21
C GLY A 159 -6.34 -23.71 2.17
N VAL A 160 -6.77 -22.48 2.24
CA VAL A 160 -7.59 -21.78 1.24
C VAL A 160 -6.69 -21.11 0.21
N LEU A 161 -5.62 -20.50 0.67
CA LEU A 161 -4.58 -19.92 -0.17
C LEU A 161 -3.32 -20.78 -0.14
N SER A 162 -2.68 -20.96 -1.28
CA SER A 162 -1.51 -21.83 -1.41
C SER A 162 -0.24 -21.21 -0.82
N LYS A 163 -0.09 -19.88 -0.84
CA LYS A 163 1.12 -19.16 -0.39
C LYS A 163 0.87 -18.21 0.78
N GLY A 164 -0.24 -17.44 0.75
CA GLY A 164 -0.64 -16.53 1.82
C GLY A 164 0.10 -15.20 1.86
N GLN A 165 0.83 -14.82 0.81
CA GLN A 165 1.45 -13.51 0.70
C GLN A 165 0.42 -12.40 0.48
N LEU A 166 0.74 -11.19 0.93
CA LEU A 166 -0.01 -9.97 0.66
C LEU A 166 0.74 -9.12 -0.38
N ILE A 167 0.09 -8.80 -1.49
CA ILE A 167 0.58 -7.81 -2.45
C ILE A 167 -0.23 -6.54 -2.28
N GLU A 168 0.39 -5.53 -1.71
CA GLU A 168 -0.20 -4.20 -1.47
C GLU A 168 0.03 -3.31 -2.68
N VAL A 169 -1.03 -2.69 -3.16
CA VAL A 169 -1.01 -1.77 -4.29
C VAL A 169 -2.00 -0.63 -4.08
N ASP A 170 -1.71 0.50 -4.69
CA ASP A 170 -2.62 1.62 -4.89
C ASP A 170 -2.94 1.80 -6.38
N ARG A 171 -3.66 2.87 -6.72
CA ARG A 171 -3.94 3.23 -8.12
C ARG A 171 -2.63 3.33 -8.93
N SER A 172 -1.59 3.93 -8.40
CA SER A 172 -0.33 4.15 -9.11
C SER A 172 0.36 2.83 -9.46
N GLY A 173 0.19 1.81 -8.62
CA GLY A 173 0.69 0.45 -8.84
C GLY A 173 -0.07 -0.33 -9.92
N LEU A 174 -1.32 0.04 -10.24
CA LEU A 174 -2.19 -0.66 -11.19
C LEU A 174 -2.31 0.05 -12.54
N VAL A 175 -2.49 1.37 -12.52
CA VAL A 175 -2.76 2.17 -13.72
C VAL A 175 -1.44 2.61 -14.38
N ALA A 176 -1.42 2.60 -15.71
CA ALA A 176 -0.32 3.11 -16.53
C ALA A 176 -0.72 4.41 -17.23
N GLY A 177 0.28 5.14 -17.75
CA GLY A 177 0.07 6.43 -18.42
C GLY A 177 -0.32 6.34 -19.90
N TYR A 178 -0.32 5.12 -20.49
CA TYR A 178 -0.57 4.93 -21.93
C TYR A 178 -1.60 3.85 -22.18
N VAL A 179 -2.36 4.00 -23.27
CA VAL A 179 -3.40 3.04 -23.70
C VAL A 179 -2.81 1.64 -23.86
N GLY A 180 -3.52 0.63 -23.34
CA GLY A 180 -3.14 -0.79 -23.44
C GLY A 180 -2.07 -1.26 -22.45
N GLN A 181 -1.50 -0.39 -21.62
CA GLN A 181 -0.49 -0.77 -20.62
C GLN A 181 -1.08 -1.03 -19.24
N THR A 182 -2.25 -0.50 -18.93
CA THR A 182 -2.90 -0.67 -17.63
C THR A 182 -3.26 -2.12 -17.38
N ALA A 183 -3.88 -2.80 -18.33
CA ALA A 183 -4.21 -4.22 -18.19
C ALA A 183 -2.96 -5.08 -17.93
N LEU A 184 -1.86 -4.83 -18.64
CA LEU A 184 -0.60 -5.56 -18.46
C LEU A 184 0.00 -5.32 -17.07
N LYS A 185 0.01 -4.07 -16.61
CA LYS A 185 0.53 -3.69 -15.28
C LYS A 185 -0.32 -4.28 -14.17
N THR A 186 -1.63 -4.21 -14.31
CA THR A 186 -2.59 -4.81 -13.36
C THR A 186 -2.42 -6.33 -13.33
N GLN A 187 -2.28 -6.99 -14.50
CA GLN A 187 -2.06 -8.44 -14.59
C GLN A 187 -0.73 -8.86 -13.92
N ASP A 188 0.35 -8.07 -14.02
CA ASP A 188 1.61 -8.35 -13.31
C ASP A 188 1.39 -8.39 -11.78
N LYS A 189 0.64 -7.43 -11.23
CA LYS A 189 0.32 -7.40 -9.80
C LYS A 189 -0.57 -8.57 -9.38
N ILE A 190 -1.56 -8.91 -10.20
CA ILE A 190 -2.40 -10.09 -9.99
C ILE A 190 -1.56 -11.36 -9.98
N ASN A 191 -0.66 -11.55 -10.95
CA ASN A 191 0.21 -12.72 -11.03
C ASN A 191 1.11 -12.87 -9.79
N LYS A 192 1.60 -11.75 -9.23
CA LYS A 192 2.35 -11.73 -7.98
C LYS A 192 1.48 -12.08 -6.77
N ALA A 193 0.19 -11.77 -6.81
CA ALA A 193 -0.77 -12.05 -5.75
C ALA A 193 -1.36 -13.47 -5.80
N LEU A 194 -1.17 -14.23 -6.89
CA LEU A 194 -1.68 -15.60 -7.00
C LEU A 194 -1.14 -16.50 -5.89
N GLY A 195 -2.04 -17.19 -5.23
CA GLY A 195 -1.77 -17.96 -4.02
C GLY A 195 -1.91 -17.16 -2.73
N GLY A 196 -2.27 -15.89 -2.82
CA GLY A 196 -2.34 -14.95 -1.70
C GLY A 196 -3.43 -13.90 -1.85
N VAL A 197 -3.15 -12.72 -1.30
CA VAL A 197 -4.07 -11.60 -1.24
C VAL A 197 -3.54 -10.43 -2.09
N LEU A 198 -4.38 -9.90 -2.98
CA LEU A 198 -4.20 -8.60 -3.60
C LEU A 198 -4.94 -7.56 -2.75
N PHE A 199 -4.20 -6.69 -2.06
CA PHE A 199 -4.73 -5.60 -1.26
C PHE A 199 -4.63 -4.30 -2.04
N ILE A 200 -5.77 -3.66 -2.29
CA ILE A 200 -5.85 -2.41 -3.05
C ILE A 200 -6.24 -1.29 -2.09
N ASP A 201 -5.28 -0.45 -1.74
CA ASP A 201 -5.56 0.71 -0.89
C ASP A 201 -6.12 1.87 -1.69
N GLU A 202 -7.01 2.65 -1.06
CA GLU A 202 -7.74 3.75 -1.69
C GLU A 202 -8.37 3.36 -3.03
N ALA A 203 -8.99 2.15 -3.09
CA ALA A 203 -9.50 1.54 -4.32
C ALA A 203 -10.51 2.42 -5.07
N TYR A 204 -11.22 3.32 -4.37
CA TYR A 204 -12.11 4.31 -4.97
C TYR A 204 -11.40 5.24 -5.96
N SER A 205 -10.10 5.40 -5.84
CA SER A 205 -9.30 6.19 -6.78
C SER A 205 -9.29 5.62 -8.20
N LEU A 206 -9.66 4.34 -8.38
CA LEU A 206 -9.80 3.68 -9.68
C LEU A 206 -11.11 4.05 -10.42
N SER A 207 -12.10 4.62 -9.74
CA SER A 207 -13.41 4.97 -10.34
C SER A 207 -13.64 6.48 -10.41
N GLN A 208 -12.61 7.24 -10.75
CA GLN A 208 -12.77 8.69 -10.98
C GLN A 208 -13.52 8.96 -12.28
N ASP A 209 -14.30 10.04 -12.32
CA ASP A 209 -15.07 10.43 -13.49
C ASP A 209 -14.17 10.58 -14.74
N ASN A 210 -14.61 9.97 -15.84
CA ASN A 210 -13.89 9.93 -17.14
C ASN A 210 -12.51 9.22 -17.11
N ASP A 211 -12.27 8.33 -16.15
CA ASP A 211 -11.04 7.55 -16.06
C ASP A 211 -11.16 6.17 -16.72
N ASN A 212 -10.89 6.13 -18.02
CA ASN A 212 -10.87 4.87 -18.77
C ASN A 212 -9.79 3.89 -18.30
N PHE A 213 -8.67 4.38 -17.79
CA PHE A 213 -7.55 3.53 -17.32
C PHE A 213 -7.90 2.84 -15.99
N GLY A 214 -8.55 3.57 -15.07
CA GLY A 214 -9.04 2.97 -13.84
C GLY A 214 -10.08 1.88 -14.11
N GLN A 215 -10.98 2.11 -15.07
CA GLN A 215 -11.96 1.10 -15.48
C GLN A 215 -11.29 -0.15 -16.09
N GLU A 216 -10.25 0.01 -16.92
CA GLU A 216 -9.47 -1.10 -17.49
C GLU A 216 -8.82 -1.95 -16.38
N ALA A 217 -8.32 -1.30 -15.32
CA ALA A 217 -7.78 -2.00 -14.14
C ALA A 217 -8.87 -2.79 -13.39
N ILE A 218 -10.04 -2.16 -13.15
CA ILE A 218 -11.19 -2.80 -12.50
C ILE A 218 -11.64 -4.04 -13.28
N ASP A 219 -11.80 -3.93 -14.60
CA ASP A 219 -12.25 -5.04 -15.43
C ASP A 219 -11.24 -6.21 -15.43
N THR A 220 -9.93 -5.89 -15.42
CA THR A 220 -8.86 -6.88 -15.32
C THR A 220 -8.91 -7.60 -13.97
N ILE A 221 -9.13 -6.87 -12.87
CA ILE A 221 -9.26 -7.43 -11.52
C ILE A 221 -10.52 -8.32 -11.42
N LEU A 222 -11.68 -7.84 -11.90
CA LEU A 222 -12.93 -8.60 -11.88
C LEU A 222 -12.82 -9.93 -12.63
N LYS A 223 -12.12 -9.93 -13.77
CA LYS A 223 -11.82 -11.15 -14.52
C LYS A 223 -10.95 -12.10 -13.71
N ALA A 224 -9.87 -11.60 -13.10
CA ALA A 224 -8.97 -12.42 -12.30
C ALA A 224 -9.65 -13.03 -11.05
N MET A 225 -10.57 -12.29 -10.41
CA MET A 225 -11.39 -12.80 -9.29
C MET A 225 -12.26 -14.01 -9.69
N GLU A 226 -12.68 -14.08 -10.95
CA GLU A 226 -13.44 -15.24 -11.47
C GLU A 226 -12.51 -16.36 -11.87
N ASP A 227 -11.46 -16.04 -12.64
CA ASP A 227 -10.54 -17.04 -13.20
C ASP A 227 -9.72 -17.76 -12.10
N HIS A 228 -9.43 -17.09 -11.00
CA HIS A 228 -8.56 -17.56 -9.90
C HIS A 228 -9.27 -17.60 -8.54
N ARG A 229 -10.59 -17.71 -8.50
CA ARG A 229 -11.42 -17.66 -7.28
C ARG A 229 -11.03 -18.67 -6.20
N ASP A 230 -10.32 -19.75 -6.55
CA ASP A 230 -9.91 -20.81 -5.62
C ASP A 230 -8.54 -20.52 -4.96
N ASP A 231 -7.75 -19.55 -5.46
CA ASP A 231 -6.39 -19.27 -4.96
C ASP A 231 -5.99 -17.79 -5.07
N LEU A 232 -6.97 -16.89 -5.13
CA LEU A 232 -6.78 -15.45 -5.10
C LEU A 232 -7.87 -14.79 -4.27
N VAL A 233 -7.48 -14.01 -3.29
CA VAL A 233 -8.38 -13.11 -2.56
C VAL A 233 -8.05 -11.66 -2.88
N VAL A 234 -9.07 -10.86 -3.17
CA VAL A 234 -8.93 -9.42 -3.36
C VAL A 234 -9.55 -8.72 -2.17
N ILE A 235 -8.79 -7.82 -1.55
CA ILE A 235 -9.27 -6.94 -0.48
C ILE A 235 -9.14 -5.52 -1.01
N VAL A 236 -10.25 -4.78 -1.03
CA VAL A 236 -10.26 -3.36 -1.40
C VAL A 236 -10.47 -2.53 -0.14
N ALA A 237 -9.68 -1.47 0.03
CA ALA A 237 -9.69 -0.65 1.23
C ALA A 237 -9.84 0.85 0.91
N GLY A 238 -10.42 1.61 1.84
CA GLY A 238 -10.54 3.06 1.73
C GLY A 238 -11.50 3.66 2.74
N TYR A 239 -11.81 4.94 2.55
CA TYR A 239 -12.80 5.66 3.36
C TYR A 239 -14.21 5.15 3.08
N THR A 240 -15.08 5.13 4.09
CA THR A 240 -16.42 4.53 4.02
C THR A 240 -17.25 5.05 2.85
N ASP A 241 -17.54 6.37 2.79
CA ASP A 241 -18.40 6.95 1.77
C ASP A 241 -17.84 6.80 0.34
N PRO A 242 -16.52 7.04 0.06
CA PRO A 242 -15.94 6.77 -1.25
C PRO A 242 -16.00 5.31 -1.66
N MET A 243 -15.82 4.37 -0.71
CA MET A 243 -15.87 2.93 -0.99
C MET A 243 -17.29 2.46 -1.32
N GLU A 244 -18.33 2.98 -0.67
CA GLU A 244 -19.72 2.69 -1.04
C GLU A 244 -20.01 3.09 -2.47
N LYS A 245 -19.59 4.30 -2.86
CA LYS A 245 -19.73 4.80 -4.25
C LYS A 245 -18.94 3.94 -5.24
N PHE A 246 -17.72 3.56 -4.89
CA PHE A 246 -16.85 2.70 -5.70
C PHE A 246 -17.50 1.33 -5.97
N ILE A 247 -17.94 0.63 -4.93
CA ILE A 247 -18.60 -0.67 -5.09
C ILE A 247 -19.94 -0.52 -5.84
N GLY A 248 -20.69 0.57 -5.59
CA GLY A 248 -21.95 0.88 -6.27
C GLY A 248 -21.80 1.24 -7.74
N SER A 249 -20.64 1.71 -8.18
CA SER A 249 -20.40 2.20 -9.55
C SER A 249 -20.38 1.09 -10.61
N ASN A 250 -20.10 -0.14 -10.23
CA ASN A 250 -19.95 -1.27 -11.15
C ASN A 250 -20.71 -2.52 -10.63
N PRO A 251 -21.68 -3.07 -11.40
CA PRO A 251 -22.41 -4.29 -10.99
C PRO A 251 -21.52 -5.49 -10.73
N GLY A 252 -20.37 -5.58 -11.44
CA GLY A 252 -19.38 -6.63 -11.26
C GLY A 252 -18.68 -6.56 -9.90
N LEU A 253 -18.35 -5.35 -9.42
CA LEU A 253 -17.84 -5.11 -8.06
C LEU A 253 -18.89 -5.52 -7.03
N LYS A 254 -20.13 -5.01 -7.17
CA LYS A 254 -21.22 -5.27 -6.22
C LYS A 254 -21.54 -6.76 -6.06
N SER A 255 -21.42 -7.56 -7.14
CA SER A 255 -21.71 -8.99 -7.10
C SER A 255 -20.62 -9.83 -6.43
N ARG A 256 -19.36 -9.35 -6.43
CA ARG A 256 -18.20 -10.09 -5.90
C ARG A 256 -17.79 -9.65 -4.49
N PHE A 257 -17.99 -8.37 -4.17
CA PHE A 257 -17.71 -7.80 -2.85
C PHE A 257 -19.00 -7.74 -2.02
N ASN A 258 -19.26 -8.77 -1.26
CA ASN A 258 -20.47 -8.93 -0.43
C ASN A 258 -20.17 -8.95 1.08
N LYS A 259 -18.91 -8.87 1.47
CA LYS A 259 -18.46 -8.85 2.86
C LYS A 259 -17.70 -7.57 3.15
N TYR A 260 -18.17 -6.84 4.16
CA TYR A 260 -17.63 -5.57 4.59
C TYR A 260 -17.10 -5.71 6.02
N ILE A 261 -15.92 -5.18 6.26
CA ILE A 261 -15.33 -5.06 7.59
C ILE A 261 -15.06 -3.56 7.81
N GLU A 262 -15.74 -3.00 8.79
CA GLU A 262 -15.61 -1.60 9.15
C GLU A 262 -14.58 -1.44 10.26
N PHE A 263 -13.63 -0.54 10.03
CA PHE A 263 -12.55 -0.20 10.97
C PHE A 263 -12.88 1.12 11.66
N PRO A 264 -13.42 1.07 12.89
CA PRO A 264 -13.72 2.28 13.65
C PRO A 264 -12.43 2.99 14.07
N ASP A 265 -12.57 4.27 14.37
CA ASP A 265 -11.49 5.03 15.00
C ASP A 265 -11.19 4.50 16.39
N TYR A 266 -9.91 4.47 16.74
CA TYR A 266 -9.48 4.09 18.08
C TYR A 266 -9.96 5.09 19.14
N THR A 267 -10.30 4.58 20.32
CA THR A 267 -10.51 5.38 21.52
C THR A 267 -9.20 5.99 22.01
N VAL A 268 -9.27 7.00 22.89
CA VAL A 268 -8.07 7.61 23.48
C VAL A 268 -7.25 6.57 24.26
N ASP A 269 -7.91 5.63 24.95
CA ASP A 269 -7.24 4.57 25.71
C ASP A 269 -6.49 3.58 24.80
N GLU A 270 -7.07 3.25 23.65
CA GLU A 270 -6.42 2.40 22.63
C GLU A 270 -5.23 3.13 21.97
N LEU A 271 -5.38 4.43 21.69
CA LEU A 271 -4.29 5.24 21.13
C LEU A 271 -3.12 5.40 22.10
N GLU A 272 -3.40 5.57 23.41
CA GLU A 272 -2.40 5.58 24.47
C GLU A 272 -1.69 4.22 24.55
N SER A 273 -2.43 3.11 24.46
CA SER A 273 -1.86 1.76 24.43
C SER A 273 -0.97 1.54 23.18
N ILE A 274 -1.33 2.13 22.03
CA ILE A 274 -0.49 2.11 20.81
C ILE A 274 0.79 2.92 21.01
N PHE A 275 0.72 4.06 21.73
CA PHE A 275 1.90 4.84 22.09
C PHE A 275 2.85 4.04 23.00
N ASP A 276 2.31 3.41 24.04
CA ASP A 276 3.07 2.56 24.96
C ASP A 276 3.71 1.36 24.26
N MET A 277 3.01 0.77 23.28
CA MET A 277 3.55 -0.29 22.45
C MET A 277 4.76 0.20 21.63
N ASN A 278 4.71 1.42 21.09
CA ASN A 278 5.85 2.01 20.38
C ASN A 278 7.01 2.27 21.34
N CYS A 279 6.76 2.83 22.53
CA CYS A 279 7.79 3.00 23.54
C CYS A 279 8.47 1.68 23.87
N LYS A 280 7.69 0.63 24.13
CA LYS A 280 8.20 -0.71 24.46
C LYS A 280 9.02 -1.32 23.30
N LYS A 281 8.55 -1.16 22.07
CA LYS A 281 9.22 -1.65 20.86
C LYS A 281 10.60 -1.04 20.66
N TYR A 282 10.75 0.24 20.98
CA TYR A 282 11.99 1.00 20.81
C TYR A 282 12.76 1.23 22.12
N GLU A 283 12.37 0.51 23.21
CA GLU A 283 13.02 0.53 24.52
C GLU A 283 13.00 1.92 25.21
N TYR A 284 11.98 2.74 24.94
CA TYR A 284 11.76 3.98 25.66
C TYR A 284 10.95 3.75 26.94
N THR A 285 11.23 4.55 27.96
CA THR A 285 10.47 4.68 29.19
C THR A 285 9.88 6.07 29.30
N VAL A 286 8.72 6.22 29.91
CA VAL A 286 8.00 7.49 30.02
C VAL A 286 7.84 7.87 31.49
N GLU A 287 8.22 9.09 31.83
CA GLU A 287 8.00 9.67 33.16
C GLU A 287 6.50 9.78 33.50
N GLU A 288 6.09 9.58 34.76
CA GLU A 288 4.67 9.55 35.14
C GLU A 288 3.92 10.86 34.81
N ASP A 289 4.56 12.01 34.98
CA ASP A 289 3.95 13.29 34.59
C ASP A 289 3.84 13.45 33.09
N ALA A 290 4.82 12.94 32.33
CA ALA A 290 4.78 12.94 30.86
C ALA A 290 3.63 12.08 30.30
N LYS A 291 3.29 10.95 30.93
CA LYS A 291 2.17 10.09 30.49
C LYS A 291 0.84 10.86 30.47
N LYS A 292 0.55 11.66 31.49
CA LYS A 292 -0.69 12.47 31.53
C LYS A 292 -0.75 13.46 30.37
N HIS A 293 0.36 14.17 30.13
CA HIS A 293 0.45 15.14 29.05
C HIS A 293 0.38 14.48 27.67
N ILE A 294 0.96 13.28 27.48
CA ILE A 294 0.83 12.50 26.23
C ILE A 294 -0.63 12.14 25.97
N ARG A 295 -1.36 11.66 26.99
CA ARG A 295 -2.79 11.36 26.89
C ARG A 295 -3.60 12.61 26.51
N GLU A 296 -3.33 13.74 27.15
CA GLU A 296 -3.98 15.03 26.85
C GLU A 296 -3.68 15.48 25.42
N LEU A 297 -2.43 15.34 24.95
CA LEU A 297 -2.01 15.65 23.59
C LEU A 297 -2.73 14.77 22.56
N ILE A 298 -2.80 13.45 22.78
CA ILE A 298 -3.53 12.51 21.92
C ILE A 298 -5.02 12.89 21.86
N ALA A 299 -5.64 13.18 23.00
CA ALA A 299 -7.05 13.58 23.09
C ALA A 299 -7.30 14.92 22.35
N ALA A 300 -6.41 15.90 22.48
CA ALA A 300 -6.50 17.18 21.80
C ALA A 300 -6.39 17.01 20.28
N ARG A 301 -5.36 16.30 19.80
CA ARG A 301 -5.17 16.03 18.37
C ARG A 301 -6.34 15.26 17.75
N ARG A 302 -6.93 14.31 18.47
CA ARG A 302 -8.13 13.59 18.04
C ARG A 302 -9.33 14.52 17.90
N ASN A 303 -9.55 15.41 18.87
CA ASN A 303 -10.69 16.34 18.88
C ASN A 303 -10.57 17.45 17.83
N GLU A 304 -9.36 17.86 17.47
CA GLU A 304 -9.12 18.87 16.42
C GLU A 304 -9.43 18.34 15.00
N ARG A 305 -9.36 17.03 14.79
CA ARG A 305 -9.45 16.40 13.45
C ARG A 305 -10.48 15.29 13.39
N LEU A 306 -11.68 15.48 13.98
CA LEU A 306 -12.71 14.44 14.09
C LEU A 306 -13.06 13.72 12.79
N GLU A 307 -13.05 14.42 11.65
CA GLU A 307 -13.45 13.82 10.36
C GLU A 307 -12.30 13.10 9.62
N ASN A 308 -11.03 13.42 9.94
CA ASN A 308 -9.86 12.90 9.22
C ASN A 308 -8.70 12.55 10.17
N PHE A 309 -9.03 12.06 11.36
CA PHE A 309 -8.02 11.66 12.33
C PHE A 309 -7.26 10.41 11.83
N ALA A 310 -5.92 10.48 11.81
CA ALA A 310 -5.09 9.43 11.24
C ALA A 310 -4.75 8.29 12.23
N ASN A 311 -5.47 8.20 13.35
CA ASN A 311 -5.40 7.09 14.32
C ASN A 311 -3.96 6.69 14.71
N ALA A 312 -3.56 5.44 14.56
CA ALA A 312 -2.22 4.96 14.90
C ALA A 312 -1.10 5.67 14.12
N ARG A 313 -1.39 6.23 12.93
CA ARG A 313 -0.41 7.04 12.19
C ARG A 313 -0.15 8.36 12.90
N GLU A 314 -1.20 9.01 13.45
CA GLU A 314 -1.02 10.23 14.25
C GLU A 314 -0.26 9.94 15.55
N VAL A 315 -0.55 8.82 16.24
CA VAL A 315 0.22 8.40 17.42
C VAL A 315 1.69 8.18 17.10
N ARG A 316 1.98 7.61 15.93
CA ARG A 316 3.36 7.47 15.46
C ARG A 316 4.03 8.83 15.24
N ASN A 317 3.34 9.78 14.61
CA ASN A 317 3.86 11.14 14.42
C ASN A 317 4.16 11.83 15.76
N ILE A 318 3.26 11.70 16.73
CA ILE A 318 3.46 12.21 18.09
C ILE A 318 4.69 11.55 18.74
N PHE A 319 4.83 10.24 18.63
CA PHE A 319 5.99 9.52 19.15
C PHE A 319 7.30 9.99 18.52
N GLU A 320 7.35 10.14 17.18
CA GLU A 320 8.52 10.62 16.44
C GLU A 320 8.88 12.08 16.82
N GLU A 321 7.88 12.94 17.03
CA GLU A 321 8.06 14.32 17.50
C GLU A 321 8.70 14.34 18.89
N ILE A 322 8.16 13.56 19.83
CA ILE A 322 8.67 13.45 21.21
C ILE A 322 10.11 12.90 21.22
N VAL A 323 10.39 11.84 20.47
CA VAL A 323 11.73 11.24 20.37
C VAL A 323 12.74 12.24 19.77
N THR A 324 12.31 13.06 18.80
CA THR A 324 13.14 14.12 18.23
C THR A 324 13.48 15.18 19.26
N ASN A 325 12.54 15.60 20.09
CA ASN A 325 12.76 16.57 21.15
C ASN A 325 13.65 16.00 22.27
N GLN A 326 13.41 14.76 22.66
CA GLN A 326 14.26 14.02 23.60
C GLN A 326 15.70 13.96 23.09
N ALA A 327 15.92 13.65 21.81
CA ALA A 327 17.24 13.62 21.23
C ALA A 327 17.94 15.00 21.28
N ARG A 328 17.22 16.11 21.07
CA ARG A 328 17.76 17.47 21.22
C ARG A 328 18.20 17.74 22.67
N ARG A 329 17.40 17.31 23.65
CA ARG A 329 17.73 17.44 25.07
C ARG A 329 18.99 16.64 25.42
N ILE A 330 19.05 15.37 24.99
CA ILE A 330 20.19 14.47 25.29
C ILE A 330 21.48 14.96 24.63
N ALA A 331 21.42 15.53 23.41
CA ALA A 331 22.58 16.08 22.71
C ALA A 331 23.28 17.24 23.47
N GLY A 332 22.58 17.86 24.44
CA GLY A 332 23.12 18.89 25.33
C GLY A 332 23.79 18.36 26.60
N ILE A 333 23.76 17.05 26.85
CA ILE A 333 24.30 16.42 28.07
C ILE A 333 25.69 15.85 27.78
N GLU A 334 26.68 16.24 28.58
CA GLU A 334 28.01 15.62 28.56
C GLU A 334 27.95 14.22 29.22
N ASN A 335 28.18 13.16 28.45
CA ASN A 335 28.12 11.74 28.89
C ASN A 335 26.75 11.33 29.47
N PRO A 336 25.69 11.28 28.63
CA PRO A 336 24.37 10.82 29.07
C PRO A 336 24.39 9.36 29.51
N SER A 337 23.67 9.02 30.57
CA SER A 337 23.51 7.65 31.03
C SER A 337 22.55 6.87 30.10
N GLU A 338 22.58 5.54 30.18
CA GLU A 338 21.59 4.70 29.47
C GLU A 338 20.15 5.02 29.87
N GLU A 339 19.92 5.37 31.13
CA GLU A 339 18.63 5.79 31.65
C GLU A 339 18.19 7.12 31.01
N ASP A 340 19.10 8.11 30.91
CA ASP A 340 18.81 9.39 30.24
C ASP A 340 18.39 9.19 28.76
N ILE A 341 19.05 8.28 28.06
CA ILE A 341 18.80 7.98 26.64
C ILE A 341 17.43 7.31 26.46
N LYS A 342 16.97 6.49 27.41
CA LYS A 342 15.69 5.80 27.32
C LYS A 342 14.51 6.63 27.84
N LEU A 343 14.74 7.61 28.72
CA LEU A 343 13.67 8.31 29.42
C LEU A 343 13.10 9.48 28.60
N ILE A 344 11.80 9.43 28.36
CA ILE A 344 10.99 10.53 27.84
C ILE A 344 10.46 11.33 29.05
N LYS A 345 10.71 12.65 29.07
CA LYS A 345 10.29 13.56 30.12
C LYS A 345 9.22 14.54 29.62
N SER A 346 8.53 15.20 30.55
CA SER A 346 7.50 16.20 30.23
C SER A 346 8.04 17.36 29.39
N GLU A 347 9.32 17.73 29.52
CA GLU A 347 9.96 18.76 28.71
C GLU A 347 10.13 18.38 27.22
N ASP A 348 10.12 17.06 26.89
CA ASP A 348 10.25 16.58 25.53
C ASP A 348 8.91 16.70 24.72
N LEU A 349 7.80 17.01 25.41
CA LEU A 349 6.48 17.23 24.82
C LEU A 349 6.25 18.68 24.40
N LEU A 350 7.10 19.59 24.87
CA LEU A 350 7.01 21.03 24.58
C LEU A 350 7.88 21.33 23.36
N SER A 351 7.26 21.60 22.20
CA SER A 351 7.90 22.08 20.98
C SER A 351 7.90 23.58 20.90
#